data_59a851a7c0caba578fb0075d471135b8
#
_entry.id   59a851a7c0caba578fb0075d471135b8
#
_cell.length_a   1.000
_cell.length_b   1.000
_cell.length_c   1.000
_cell.angle_alpha   90.00
_cell.angle_beta   90.00
_cell.angle_gamma   90.00
#
_symmetry.space_group_name_H-M   'P 1'
#
loop_
_entity.id
_entity.type
_entity.pdbx_description
1 polymer ?
#
loop_
_entity_poly.entity_id
_entity_poly.type
_entity_poly.pdbx_seq_one_letter_code
_entity_poly.pdbx_strand_id
1 'polypeptide(L)'
;MIGYFITFEGPEGGGKSTQARLLAERLRAAGYPVTLTREPGGTPAGKAMRAIWDDPAYSNLLPLTDLLLICADRAQHVGELIRPALARGEIVISDRYADSTRAYQGYGSGLDFSTLETLLQIATGGLVPDLTLLLDIPAAEGLARRHAASTSGASQLDRLDRRSLEYHERVHAGYLKLAAQEPQRWVTFDARQDAQTLAE
;
A
#
# COMPACT_ATOMS: atom_id res chain seq x y z
N MET A 1 -20.37 14.15 -9.64
CA MET A 1 -19.97 12.73 -9.86
C MET A 1 -19.59 12.15 -8.53
N ILE A 2 -19.82 10.87 -8.30
CA ILE A 2 -19.33 10.18 -7.10
C ILE A 2 -17.84 9.92 -7.35
N GLY A 3 -16.98 10.21 -6.35
CA GLY A 3 -15.55 9.90 -6.46
C GLY A 3 -15.30 8.40 -6.56
N TYR A 4 -14.11 7.99 -7.03
CA TYR A 4 -13.74 6.60 -7.20
C TYR A 4 -12.39 6.34 -6.52
N PHE A 5 -12.29 5.28 -5.70
CA PHE A 5 -11.09 5.02 -4.91
C PHE A 5 -10.36 3.77 -5.41
N ILE A 6 -9.15 3.97 -5.91
CA ILE A 6 -8.26 2.92 -6.43
C ILE A 6 -7.05 2.77 -5.52
N THR A 7 -6.68 1.53 -5.20
CA THR A 7 -5.44 1.25 -4.48
C THR A 7 -4.51 0.33 -5.28
N PHE A 8 -3.22 0.57 -5.16
CA PHE A 8 -2.17 -0.32 -5.64
C PHE A 8 -1.59 -1.10 -4.48
N GLU A 9 -1.64 -2.41 -4.56
CA GLU A 9 -1.19 -3.32 -3.53
C GLU A 9 -0.19 -4.34 -4.10
N GLY A 10 0.53 -5.04 -3.23
CA GLY A 10 1.49 -6.06 -3.62
C GLY A 10 2.80 -6.01 -2.84
N PRO A 11 3.66 -7.03 -3.01
CA PRO A 11 4.96 -7.13 -2.35
C PRO A 11 5.92 -5.99 -2.69
N GLU A 12 7.06 -5.97 -2.03
CA GLU A 12 8.14 -5.03 -2.36
C GLU A 12 8.66 -5.28 -3.79
N GLY A 13 9.17 -4.21 -4.44
CA GLY A 13 9.71 -4.31 -5.80
C GLY A 13 8.67 -4.53 -6.93
N GLY A 14 7.37 -4.62 -6.63
CA GLY A 14 6.31 -4.82 -7.62
C GLY A 14 6.00 -3.61 -8.51
N GLY A 15 6.62 -2.43 -8.28
CA GLY A 15 6.44 -1.25 -9.14
C GLY A 15 5.19 -0.41 -8.84
N LYS A 16 4.54 -0.58 -7.69
CA LYS A 16 3.30 0.11 -7.30
C LYS A 16 3.34 1.62 -7.51
N SER A 17 4.33 2.31 -6.96
CA SER A 17 4.45 3.77 -7.08
C SER A 17 4.58 4.23 -8.54
N THR A 18 5.27 3.44 -9.37
CA THR A 18 5.41 3.71 -10.81
C THR A 18 4.07 3.58 -11.51
N GLN A 19 3.36 2.48 -11.29
CA GLN A 19 2.06 2.23 -11.93
C GLN A 19 0.98 3.18 -11.44
N ALA A 20 0.96 3.51 -10.15
CA ALA A 20 0.04 4.51 -9.59
C ALA A 20 0.23 5.89 -10.25
N ARG A 21 1.49 6.30 -10.48
CA ARG A 21 1.81 7.54 -11.18
C ARG A 21 1.38 7.49 -12.66
N LEU A 22 1.70 6.42 -13.38
CA LEU A 22 1.34 6.27 -14.80
C LEU A 22 -0.19 6.29 -14.99
N LEU A 23 -0.93 5.58 -14.14
CA LEU A 23 -2.40 5.59 -14.15
C LEU A 23 -2.94 7.01 -13.87
N ALA A 24 -2.39 7.69 -12.87
CA ALA A 24 -2.81 9.05 -12.54
C ALA A 24 -2.57 10.03 -13.70
N GLU A 25 -1.42 9.94 -14.39
CA GLU A 25 -1.09 10.75 -15.55
C GLU A 25 -2.05 10.48 -16.72
N ARG A 26 -2.34 9.21 -16.99
CA ARG A 26 -3.26 8.79 -18.07
C ARG A 26 -4.69 9.27 -17.83
N LEU A 27 -5.19 9.13 -16.60
CA LEU A 27 -6.53 9.61 -16.23
C LEU A 27 -6.62 11.14 -16.29
N ARG A 28 -5.59 11.86 -15.85
CA ARG A 28 -5.53 13.33 -15.97
C ARG A 28 -5.53 13.77 -17.44
N ALA A 29 -4.76 13.10 -18.28
CA ALA A 29 -4.74 13.36 -19.73
C ALA A 29 -6.11 13.10 -20.39
N ALA A 30 -6.90 12.17 -19.83
CA ALA A 30 -8.27 11.90 -20.23
C ALA A 30 -9.30 12.89 -19.63
N GLY A 31 -8.86 13.90 -18.87
CA GLY A 31 -9.71 14.95 -18.30
C GLY A 31 -10.33 14.65 -16.96
N TYR A 32 -9.95 13.56 -16.28
CA TYR A 32 -10.46 13.26 -14.93
C TYR A 32 -9.69 14.02 -13.86
N PRO A 33 -10.37 14.56 -12.83
CA PRO A 33 -9.71 15.08 -11.64
C PRO A 33 -9.14 13.91 -10.80
N VAL A 34 -7.82 13.90 -10.57
CA VAL A 34 -7.13 12.79 -9.89
C VAL A 34 -6.28 13.29 -8.74
N THR A 35 -6.54 12.75 -7.55
CA THR A 35 -5.66 12.85 -6.39
C THR A 35 -4.81 11.58 -6.29
N LEU A 36 -3.49 11.73 -6.48
CA LEU A 36 -2.51 10.65 -6.27
C LEU A 36 -1.89 10.79 -4.88
N THR A 37 -1.91 9.72 -4.11
CA THR A 37 -1.40 9.67 -2.74
C THR A 37 -0.75 8.33 -2.42
N ARG A 38 -0.35 8.14 -1.15
CA ARG A 38 0.29 6.90 -0.68
C ARG A 38 0.13 6.69 0.80
N GLU A 39 0.29 5.47 1.28
CA GLU A 39 0.44 5.11 2.69
C GLU A 39 1.71 4.29 2.95
N PRO A 40 2.36 4.49 4.13
CA PRO A 40 2.14 5.60 5.03
C PRO A 40 2.74 6.91 4.50
N GLY A 41 2.27 8.05 5.05
CA GLY A 41 2.88 9.37 4.80
C GLY A 41 2.16 10.24 3.76
N GLY A 42 0.86 10.04 3.53
CA GLY A 42 0.06 10.82 2.59
C GLY A 42 -0.26 12.26 3.04
N THR A 43 -0.07 12.58 4.32
CA THR A 43 -0.32 13.89 4.92
C THR A 43 0.91 14.43 5.65
N PRO A 44 0.96 15.72 6.04
CA PRO A 44 2.07 16.24 6.86
C PRO A 44 2.24 15.47 8.17
N ALA A 45 1.16 15.19 8.90
CA ALA A 45 1.20 14.38 10.12
C ALA A 45 1.63 12.93 9.82
N GLY A 46 1.10 12.36 8.74
CA GLY A 46 1.48 11.02 8.28
C GLY A 46 2.96 10.90 7.93
N LYS A 47 3.57 11.93 7.33
CA LYS A 47 5.03 11.95 7.08
C LYS A 47 5.85 11.88 8.37
N ALA A 48 5.40 12.56 9.43
CA ALA A 48 6.06 12.49 10.74
C ALA A 48 5.92 11.08 11.36
N MET A 49 4.73 10.48 11.29
CA MET A 49 4.50 9.11 11.75
C MET A 49 5.33 8.10 10.95
N ARG A 50 5.39 8.27 9.65
CA ARG A 50 6.24 7.46 8.77
C ARG A 50 7.71 7.60 9.13
N ALA A 51 8.21 8.78 9.44
CA ALA A 51 9.59 8.98 9.84
C ALA A 51 9.94 8.17 11.10
N ILE A 52 9.02 8.09 12.07
CA ILE A 52 9.19 7.21 13.24
C ILE A 52 9.18 5.72 12.81
N TRP A 53 8.25 5.37 11.93
CA TRP A 53 8.08 3.98 11.47
C TRP A 53 9.26 3.46 10.65
N ASP A 54 9.87 4.31 9.81
CA ASP A 54 11.01 3.96 8.94
C ASP A 54 12.37 4.04 9.67
N ASP A 55 12.46 4.72 10.82
CA ASP A 55 13.73 4.98 11.51
C ASP A 55 14.33 3.67 12.08
N PRO A 56 15.56 3.31 11.67
CA PRO A 56 16.27 2.15 12.21
C PRO A 56 16.46 2.16 13.73
N ALA A 57 16.47 3.34 14.38
CA ALA A 57 16.56 3.48 15.83
C ALA A 57 15.37 2.79 16.53
N TYR A 58 14.24 2.64 15.87
CA TYR A 58 13.03 2.00 16.38
C TYR A 58 12.80 0.60 15.77
N SER A 59 13.88 -0.11 15.44
CA SER A 59 13.82 -1.46 14.84
C SER A 59 13.11 -2.51 15.72
N ASN A 60 12.96 -2.23 17.01
CA ASN A 60 12.32 -3.09 18.02
C ASN A 60 10.85 -2.72 18.33
N LEU A 61 10.18 -1.97 17.47
CA LEU A 61 8.74 -1.70 17.64
C LEU A 61 7.96 -3.00 17.83
N LEU A 62 7.16 -3.05 18.89
CA LEU A 62 6.25 -4.17 19.11
C LEU A 62 5.23 -4.25 17.98
N PRO A 63 4.78 -5.45 17.59
CA PRO A 63 3.82 -5.61 16.49
C PRO A 63 2.53 -4.78 16.64
N LEU A 64 2.02 -4.67 17.85
CA LEU A 64 0.84 -3.84 18.14
C LEU A 64 1.15 -2.34 18.00
N THR A 65 2.32 -1.88 18.43
CA THR A 65 2.74 -0.48 18.27
C THR A 65 2.89 -0.13 16.79
N ASP A 66 3.48 -1.05 16.01
CA ASP A 66 3.60 -0.96 14.55
C ASP A 66 2.22 -0.78 13.90
N LEU A 67 1.26 -1.65 14.23
CA LEU A 67 -0.11 -1.59 13.75
C LEU A 67 -0.81 -0.28 14.13
N LEU A 68 -0.70 0.16 15.39
CA LEU A 68 -1.33 1.40 15.86
C LEU A 68 -0.76 2.63 15.16
N LEU A 69 0.53 2.67 14.89
CA LEU A 69 1.18 3.78 14.18
C LEU A 69 0.68 3.89 12.74
N ILE A 70 0.56 2.75 12.03
CA ILE A 70 0.01 2.71 10.67
C ILE A 70 -1.47 3.09 10.66
N CYS A 71 -2.24 2.65 11.66
CA CYS A 71 -3.64 3.01 11.79
C CYS A 71 -3.84 4.50 12.09
N ALA A 72 -2.96 5.11 12.88
CA ALA A 72 -2.97 6.55 13.15
C ALA A 72 -2.70 7.37 11.87
N ASP A 73 -1.67 6.99 11.09
CA ASP A 73 -1.40 7.60 9.78
C ASP A 73 -2.63 7.49 8.85
N ARG A 74 -3.21 6.30 8.74
CA ARG A 74 -4.39 6.04 7.91
C ARG A 74 -5.59 6.86 8.32
N ALA A 75 -5.89 6.94 9.60
CA ALA A 75 -7.02 7.74 10.10
C ALA A 75 -6.89 9.21 9.70
N GLN A 76 -5.69 9.79 9.83
CA GLN A 76 -5.40 11.15 9.38
C GLN A 76 -5.54 11.27 7.86
N HIS A 77 -4.97 10.31 7.11
CA HIS A 77 -4.99 10.31 5.64
C HIS A 77 -6.42 10.22 5.08
N VAL A 78 -7.24 9.34 5.63
CA VAL A 78 -8.64 9.18 5.23
C VAL A 78 -9.44 10.46 5.50
N GLY A 79 -9.30 11.05 6.70
CA GLY A 79 -10.05 12.23 7.11
C GLY A 79 -9.62 13.51 6.40
N GLU A 80 -8.32 13.71 6.26
CA GLU A 80 -7.74 14.96 5.73
C GLU A 80 -7.71 15.00 4.20
N LEU A 81 -7.47 13.87 3.52
CA LEU A 81 -7.22 13.84 2.09
C LEU A 81 -8.21 12.98 1.30
N ILE A 82 -8.36 11.68 1.66
CA ILE A 82 -9.09 10.75 0.78
C ILE A 82 -10.58 11.10 0.73
N ARG A 83 -11.27 11.15 1.87
CA ARG A 83 -12.71 11.48 1.91
C ARG A 83 -13.04 12.85 1.31
N PRO A 84 -12.31 13.94 1.58
CA PRO A 84 -12.53 15.22 0.93
C PRO A 84 -12.37 15.18 -0.59
N ALA A 85 -11.36 14.45 -1.11
CA ALA A 85 -11.15 14.30 -2.56
C ALA A 85 -12.31 13.51 -3.21
N LEU A 86 -12.71 12.38 -2.62
CA LEU A 86 -13.87 11.62 -3.07
C LEU A 86 -15.16 12.43 -3.05
N ALA A 87 -15.37 13.26 -2.03
CA ALA A 87 -16.53 14.14 -1.92
C ALA A 87 -16.58 15.21 -3.03
N ARG A 88 -15.42 15.63 -3.56
CA ARG A 88 -15.33 16.51 -4.74
C ARG A 88 -15.53 15.79 -6.08
N GLY A 89 -15.75 14.45 -6.04
CA GLY A 89 -15.90 13.63 -7.26
C GLY A 89 -14.58 13.28 -7.95
N GLU A 90 -13.47 13.35 -7.23
CA GLU A 90 -12.15 13.01 -7.77
C GLU A 90 -11.92 11.48 -7.78
N ILE A 91 -11.08 11.02 -8.69
CA ILE A 91 -10.50 9.68 -8.61
C ILE A 91 -9.32 9.76 -7.64
N VAL A 92 -9.38 9.02 -6.54
CA VAL A 92 -8.26 8.90 -5.60
C VAL A 92 -7.48 7.63 -5.91
N ILE A 93 -6.17 7.77 -6.11
CA ILE A 93 -5.25 6.64 -6.32
C ILE A 93 -4.28 6.62 -5.15
N SER A 94 -4.26 5.53 -4.38
CA SER A 94 -3.30 5.35 -3.28
C SER A 94 -2.32 4.22 -3.55
N ASP A 95 -1.04 4.51 -3.43
CA ASP A 95 0.02 3.49 -3.33
C ASP A 95 0.00 2.92 -1.91
N ARG A 96 -0.61 1.78 -1.72
CA ARG A 96 -0.98 1.08 -0.49
C ARG A 96 -2.19 1.68 0.25
N TYR A 97 -2.88 0.78 0.99
CA TYR A 97 -3.98 1.12 1.90
C TYR A 97 -4.16 0.01 2.94
N ALA A 98 -5.40 -0.23 3.36
CA ALA A 98 -5.75 -1.19 4.43
C ALA A 98 -5.31 -2.64 4.13
N ASP A 99 -5.31 -3.06 2.87
CA ASP A 99 -4.92 -4.41 2.47
C ASP A 99 -3.41 -4.66 2.68
N SER A 100 -2.57 -3.62 2.58
CA SER A 100 -1.16 -3.72 3.01
C SER A 100 -1.05 -4.10 4.49
N THR A 101 -1.88 -3.54 5.36
CA THR A 101 -1.86 -3.87 6.79
C THR A 101 -2.29 -5.32 7.02
N ARG A 102 -3.32 -5.81 6.30
CA ARG A 102 -3.71 -7.23 6.36
C ARG A 102 -2.56 -8.15 5.94
N ALA A 103 -1.88 -7.79 4.86
CA ALA A 103 -0.77 -8.60 4.35
C ALA A 103 0.46 -8.57 5.29
N TYR A 104 0.91 -7.39 5.71
CA TYR A 104 2.16 -7.22 6.46
C TYR A 104 2.01 -7.52 7.95
N GLN A 105 1.05 -6.90 8.63
CA GLN A 105 0.82 -7.08 10.06
C GLN A 105 0.02 -8.35 10.35
N GLY A 106 -0.96 -8.68 9.52
CA GLY A 106 -1.76 -9.91 9.66
C GLY A 106 -0.96 -11.14 9.24
N TYR A 107 -0.83 -11.38 7.93
CA TYR A 107 -0.16 -12.59 7.43
C TYR A 107 1.35 -12.61 7.69
N GLY A 108 2.04 -11.51 7.49
CA GLY A 108 3.49 -11.40 7.68
C GLY A 108 3.92 -11.53 9.13
N SER A 109 3.35 -10.72 10.02
CA SER A 109 3.71 -10.67 11.46
C SER A 109 2.87 -11.59 12.34
N GLY A 110 1.77 -12.17 11.83
CA GLY A 110 0.92 -13.10 12.58
C GLY A 110 0.06 -12.44 13.66
N LEU A 111 -0.29 -11.15 13.50
CA LEU A 111 -1.22 -10.50 14.40
C LEU A 111 -2.63 -11.08 14.26
N ASP A 112 -3.35 -11.10 15.38
CA ASP A 112 -4.74 -11.54 15.42
C ASP A 112 -5.61 -10.69 14.49
N PHE A 113 -6.30 -11.34 13.54
CA PHE A 113 -7.13 -10.68 12.54
C PHE A 113 -8.34 -9.96 13.14
N SER A 114 -8.89 -10.42 14.27
CA SER A 114 -10.02 -9.76 14.93
C SER A 114 -9.60 -8.37 15.45
N THR A 115 -8.45 -8.30 16.10
CA THR A 115 -7.85 -7.03 16.57
C THR A 115 -7.50 -6.13 15.39
N LEU A 116 -6.85 -6.69 14.37
CA LEU A 116 -6.43 -5.96 13.18
C LEU A 116 -7.63 -5.34 12.44
N GLU A 117 -8.69 -6.12 12.16
CA GLU A 117 -9.88 -5.63 11.47
C GLU A 117 -10.62 -4.56 12.28
N THR A 118 -10.68 -4.71 13.61
CA THR A 118 -11.27 -3.70 14.48
C THR A 118 -10.54 -2.36 14.34
N LEU A 119 -9.20 -2.37 14.39
CA LEU A 119 -8.39 -1.16 14.25
C LEU A 119 -8.47 -0.58 12.83
N LEU A 120 -8.50 -1.42 11.81
CA LEU A 120 -8.69 -0.98 10.42
C LEU A 120 -10.06 -0.33 10.23
N GLN A 121 -11.12 -0.92 10.77
CA GLN A 121 -12.48 -0.34 10.70
C GLN A 121 -12.53 1.04 11.35
N ILE A 122 -11.89 1.20 12.52
CA ILE A 122 -11.79 2.50 13.21
C ILE A 122 -10.98 3.49 12.35
N ALA A 123 -9.80 3.10 11.88
CA ALA A 123 -8.90 3.98 11.15
C ALA A 123 -9.45 4.42 9.78
N THR A 124 -10.17 3.54 9.08
CA THR A 124 -10.76 3.86 7.77
C THR A 124 -12.13 4.51 7.87
N GLY A 125 -12.80 4.39 9.03
CA GLY A 125 -14.22 4.72 9.17
C GLY A 125 -15.08 3.91 8.19
N GLY A 126 -14.69 2.67 7.89
CA GLY A 126 -15.37 1.78 6.95
C GLY A 126 -15.15 2.09 5.46
N LEU A 127 -14.24 3.01 5.12
CA LEU A 127 -13.91 3.28 3.71
C LEU A 127 -13.14 2.12 3.09
N VAL A 128 -13.70 1.54 2.03
CA VAL A 128 -13.13 0.43 1.25
C VAL A 128 -12.83 0.95 -0.15
N PRO A 129 -11.74 0.54 -0.80
CA PRO A 129 -11.48 0.87 -2.20
C PRO A 129 -12.53 0.26 -3.14
N ASP A 130 -12.89 0.99 -4.19
CA ASP A 130 -13.74 0.47 -5.27
C ASP A 130 -12.98 -0.53 -6.14
N LEU A 131 -11.66 -0.34 -6.27
CA LEU A 131 -10.77 -1.20 -7.07
C LEU A 131 -9.40 -1.32 -6.39
N THR A 132 -8.89 -2.54 -6.28
CA THR A 132 -7.53 -2.82 -5.81
C THR A 132 -6.74 -3.52 -6.93
N LEU A 133 -5.62 -2.93 -7.31
CA LEU A 133 -4.71 -3.44 -8.33
C LEU A 133 -3.53 -4.12 -7.64
N LEU A 134 -3.51 -5.45 -7.69
CA LEU A 134 -2.42 -6.26 -7.13
C LEU A 134 -1.30 -6.39 -8.16
N LEU A 135 -0.13 -5.87 -7.85
CA LEU A 135 1.09 -6.10 -8.60
C LEU A 135 1.79 -7.33 -8.02
N ASP A 136 1.49 -8.49 -8.60
CA ASP A 136 1.96 -9.78 -8.13
C ASP A 136 3.40 -10.03 -8.59
N ILE A 137 4.29 -10.29 -7.62
CA ILE A 137 5.68 -10.67 -7.85
C ILE A 137 6.14 -11.62 -6.74
N PRO A 138 6.87 -12.71 -7.05
CA PRO A 138 7.47 -13.56 -6.03
C PRO A 138 8.36 -12.75 -5.07
N ALA A 139 8.27 -13.05 -3.77
CA ALA A 139 8.96 -12.28 -2.74
C ALA A 139 10.47 -12.12 -2.99
N ALA A 140 11.15 -13.21 -3.39
CA ALA A 140 12.58 -13.18 -3.68
C ALA A 140 12.94 -12.23 -4.85
N GLU A 141 12.13 -12.23 -5.92
CA GLU A 141 12.34 -11.34 -7.07
C GLU A 141 12.08 -9.88 -6.70
N GLY A 142 11.02 -9.62 -5.96
CA GLY A 142 10.68 -8.28 -5.49
C GLY A 142 11.76 -7.67 -4.59
N LEU A 143 12.26 -8.44 -3.63
CA LEU A 143 13.38 -8.03 -2.77
C LEU A 143 14.65 -7.79 -3.58
N ALA A 144 14.98 -8.64 -4.55
CA ALA A 144 16.14 -8.43 -5.42
C ALA A 144 16.05 -7.10 -6.18
N ARG A 145 14.87 -6.74 -6.73
CA ARG A 145 14.63 -5.44 -7.36
C ARG A 145 14.80 -4.27 -6.38
N ARG A 146 14.30 -4.40 -5.15
CA ARG A 146 14.45 -3.38 -4.09
C ARG A 146 15.91 -3.16 -3.72
N HIS A 147 16.67 -4.25 -3.54
CA HIS A 147 18.10 -4.16 -3.25
C HIS A 147 18.88 -3.52 -4.40
N ALA A 148 18.59 -3.89 -5.66
CA ALA A 148 19.22 -3.27 -6.83
C ALA A 148 18.93 -1.76 -6.90
N ALA A 149 17.68 -1.34 -6.67
CA ALA A 149 17.31 0.07 -6.62
C ALA A 149 17.99 0.84 -5.48
N SER A 150 18.21 0.20 -4.32
CA SER A 150 18.94 0.80 -3.21
C SER A 150 20.43 0.95 -3.52
N THR A 151 21.04 -0.04 -4.13
CA THR A 151 22.47 0.00 -4.51
C THR A 151 22.74 1.07 -5.58
N SER A 152 21.80 1.32 -6.49
CA SER A 152 21.91 2.39 -7.50
C SER A 152 21.59 3.78 -6.94
N GLY A 153 21.22 3.91 -5.67
CA GLY A 153 20.83 5.18 -5.05
C GLY A 153 19.43 5.66 -5.41
N ALA A 154 18.65 4.86 -6.15
CA ALA A 154 17.30 5.23 -6.56
C ALA A 154 16.27 5.17 -5.41
N SER A 155 16.55 4.43 -4.35
CA SER A 155 15.72 4.36 -3.13
C SER A 155 16.52 3.90 -1.93
N GLN A 156 15.99 4.12 -0.71
CA GLN A 156 16.56 3.57 0.52
C GLN A 156 15.74 2.35 0.96
N LEU A 157 16.41 1.37 1.56
CA LEU A 157 15.74 0.23 2.20
C LEU A 157 15.12 0.69 3.52
N ASP A 158 13.85 0.40 3.67
CA ASP A 158 13.14 0.63 4.93
C ASP A 158 13.29 -0.56 5.90
N ARG A 159 12.63 -0.45 7.06
CA ARG A 159 12.67 -1.47 8.11
C ARG A 159 12.07 -2.81 7.66
N LEU A 160 11.03 -2.79 6.83
CA LEU A 160 10.39 -4.01 6.35
C LEU A 160 11.22 -4.71 5.27
N ASP A 161 11.89 -3.98 4.39
CA ASP A 161 12.79 -4.55 3.38
C ASP A 161 13.90 -5.44 4.01
N ARG A 162 14.21 -5.22 5.29
CA ARG A 162 15.24 -5.94 6.07
C ARG A 162 14.71 -7.19 6.78
N ARG A 163 13.42 -7.50 6.67
CA ARG A 163 12.82 -8.70 7.25
C ARG A 163 13.26 -9.94 6.46
N SER A 164 13.07 -11.11 7.04
CA SER A 164 13.48 -12.36 6.41
C SER A 164 12.66 -12.67 5.14
N LEU A 165 13.20 -13.49 4.25
CA LEU A 165 12.49 -13.92 3.04
C LEU A 165 11.17 -14.61 3.41
N GLU A 166 11.16 -15.46 4.43
CA GLU A 166 9.95 -16.19 4.88
C GLU A 166 8.85 -15.21 5.34
N TYR A 167 9.22 -14.05 5.91
CA TYR A 167 8.26 -13.00 6.22
C TYR A 167 7.61 -12.47 4.95
N HIS A 168 8.41 -12.14 3.94
CA HIS A 168 7.92 -11.61 2.65
C HIS A 168 7.12 -12.65 1.86
N GLU A 169 7.47 -13.94 1.98
CA GLU A 169 6.68 -15.03 1.39
C GLU A 169 5.29 -15.12 2.04
N ARG A 170 5.18 -14.96 3.37
CA ARG A 170 3.88 -14.90 4.04
C ARG A 170 3.08 -13.67 3.62
N VAL A 171 3.71 -12.52 3.45
CA VAL A 171 3.07 -11.29 2.95
C VAL A 171 2.54 -11.52 1.53
N HIS A 172 3.34 -12.08 0.63
CA HIS A 172 2.95 -12.41 -0.74
C HIS A 172 1.75 -13.37 -0.77
N ALA A 173 1.84 -14.49 -0.03
CA ALA A 173 0.73 -15.43 0.10
C ALA A 173 -0.52 -14.78 0.68
N GLY A 174 -0.35 -13.83 1.61
CA GLY A 174 -1.42 -13.03 2.19
C GLY A 174 -2.16 -12.21 1.13
N TYR A 175 -1.44 -11.50 0.27
CA TYR A 175 -2.05 -10.73 -0.82
C TYR A 175 -2.86 -11.62 -1.78
N LEU A 176 -2.33 -12.79 -2.17
CA LEU A 176 -3.05 -13.72 -3.04
C LEU A 176 -4.35 -14.23 -2.38
N LYS A 177 -4.31 -14.51 -1.07
CA LYS A 177 -5.52 -14.90 -0.32
C LYS A 177 -6.55 -13.78 -0.26
N LEU A 178 -6.13 -12.53 0.00
CA LEU A 178 -7.02 -11.37 0.03
C LEU A 178 -7.68 -11.15 -1.34
N ALA A 179 -6.92 -11.22 -2.43
CA ALA A 179 -7.45 -11.09 -3.78
C ALA A 179 -8.47 -12.21 -4.11
N ALA A 180 -8.20 -13.44 -3.69
CA ALA A 180 -9.11 -14.56 -3.91
C ALA A 180 -10.41 -14.47 -3.09
N GLN A 181 -10.41 -13.80 -1.94
CA GLN A 181 -11.59 -13.60 -1.11
C GLN A 181 -12.57 -12.56 -1.65
N GLU A 182 -12.08 -11.56 -2.39
CA GLU A 182 -12.89 -10.45 -2.93
C GLU A 182 -12.64 -10.22 -4.42
N PRO A 183 -12.83 -11.23 -5.29
CA PRO A 183 -12.45 -11.16 -6.71
C PRO A 183 -13.17 -10.04 -7.49
N GLN A 184 -14.30 -9.55 -6.99
CA GLN A 184 -15.03 -8.42 -7.60
C GLN A 184 -14.32 -7.08 -7.41
N ARG A 185 -13.46 -6.95 -6.40
CA ARG A 185 -12.72 -5.71 -6.07
C ARG A 185 -11.26 -5.75 -6.53
N TRP A 186 -10.70 -6.93 -6.74
CA TRP A 186 -9.29 -7.12 -7.05
C TRP A 186 -9.05 -7.47 -8.51
N VAL A 187 -8.03 -6.82 -9.09
CA VAL A 187 -7.44 -7.23 -10.38
C VAL A 187 -5.95 -7.47 -10.16
N THR A 188 -5.47 -8.65 -10.58
CA THR A 188 -4.08 -9.06 -10.39
C THR A 188 -3.31 -8.97 -11.70
N PHE A 189 -2.12 -8.35 -11.64
CA PHE A 189 -1.19 -8.21 -12.75
C PHE A 189 0.14 -8.88 -12.41
N ASP A 190 0.74 -9.56 -13.39
CA ASP A 190 2.10 -10.09 -13.27
C ASP A 190 3.11 -8.95 -13.36
N ALA A 191 3.65 -8.55 -12.20
CA ALA A 191 4.59 -7.44 -12.08
C ALA A 191 6.02 -7.76 -12.56
N ARG A 192 6.24 -8.93 -13.15
CA ARG A 192 7.50 -9.27 -13.83
C ARG A 192 7.60 -8.60 -15.20
N GLN A 193 6.49 -8.23 -15.79
CA GLN A 193 6.42 -7.47 -17.03
C GLN A 193 7.07 -6.08 -16.87
N ASP A 194 7.49 -5.48 -17.96
CA ASP A 194 8.02 -4.11 -17.92
C ASP A 194 6.91 -3.09 -17.60
N ALA A 195 7.32 -1.95 -17.06
CA ALA A 195 6.38 -0.96 -16.54
C ALA A 195 5.44 -0.36 -17.60
N GLN A 196 5.89 -0.28 -18.87
CA GLN A 196 5.08 0.28 -19.94
C GLN A 196 3.98 -0.70 -20.37
N THR A 197 4.34 -1.96 -20.55
CA THR A 197 3.40 -3.04 -20.86
C THR A 197 2.31 -3.18 -19.79
N LEU A 198 2.67 -3.03 -18.51
CA LEU A 198 1.70 -3.06 -17.41
C LEU A 198 0.77 -1.84 -17.40
N ALA A 199 1.18 -0.71 -17.99
CA ALA A 199 0.40 0.53 -17.99
C ALA A 199 -0.59 0.59 -19.18
N GLU A 200 -0.46 -0.27 -20.18
CA GLU A 200 -1.34 -0.37 -21.36
C GLU A 200 -2.62 -1.13 -21.07
#